data_a3a446746836dcaadf05b5d495c90324
#
_entry.id   a3a446746836dcaadf05b5d495c90324
#
_cell.length_a   1.000
_cell.length_b   1.000
_cell.length_c   1.000
_cell.angle_alpha   90.00
_cell.angle_beta   90.00
_cell.angle_gamma   90.00
#
_symmetry.space_group_name_H-M   'P 1'
#
loop_
_entity.id
_entity.type
_entity.pdbx_description
1 polymer ?
#
loop_
_entity_poly.entity_id
_entity_poly.type
_entity_poly.pdbx_seq_one_letter_code
_entity_poly.pdbx_strand_id
1 'polypeptide(L)'
;MMLKSLSVKLLRQRLIEWRTYLMGKQCALCRLTVNNDMPPASPVCSSCANHLPYSPHLCQSCPTPIAESQQFCGQCLRQPSVIDHLLIPFDYQPPLSHWIPALKFHRQTYLSQWLAHVIAKAVEQKTTTEKPDLLVPVPLHPKRLRWRGFNQAQLIAQGVAKQLALPLNTRLVKKIRATAEQTSLNASERNQNMRNAFYVCAQPPARIAIIDDVITTGSTVRELAKQLKKAGCKEVHVWAAARSVAR
;
A
#
# COMPACT_ATOMS: atom_id res chain seq x y z
N MET A 1 21.91 26.29 20.28
CA MET A 1 20.48 26.42 19.91
C MET A 1 19.79 25.10 19.54
N MET A 2 20.48 23.99 19.27
CA MET A 2 19.91 22.68 18.91
C MET A 2 19.31 21.85 20.05
N LEU A 3 19.77 21.99 21.28
CA LEU A 3 19.32 21.18 22.43
C LEU A 3 17.91 21.53 22.95
N LYS A 4 17.43 22.77 22.76
CA LYS A 4 16.06 23.17 23.20
C LYS A 4 14.94 22.62 22.33
N SER A 5 15.21 22.31 21.04
CA SER A 5 14.17 21.79 20.12
C SER A 5 13.89 20.31 20.33
N LEU A 6 14.86 19.51 20.79
CA LEU A 6 14.70 18.10 21.14
C LEU A 6 13.84 17.91 22.41
N SER A 7 14.02 18.78 23.41
CA SER A 7 13.27 18.73 24.67
C SER A 7 11.77 19.00 24.47
N VAL A 8 11.42 19.97 23.61
CA VAL A 8 10.00 20.30 23.33
C VAL A 8 9.30 19.18 22.52
N LYS A 9 10.01 18.52 21.61
CA LYS A 9 9.46 17.37 20.88
C LYS A 9 9.23 16.16 21.80
N LEU A 10 10.16 15.86 22.69
CA LEU A 10 10.02 14.80 23.68
C LEU A 10 8.89 15.07 24.70
N LEU A 11 8.77 16.31 25.17
CA LEU A 11 7.66 16.72 26.05
C LEU A 11 6.29 16.62 25.36
N ARG A 12 6.18 17.07 24.10
CA ARG A 12 4.94 16.89 23.31
C ARG A 12 4.60 15.43 23.07
N GLN A 13 5.58 14.60 22.79
CA GLN A 13 5.37 13.17 22.58
C GLN A 13 4.92 12.47 23.89
N ARG A 14 5.53 12.77 25.02
CA ARG A 14 5.08 12.29 26.34
C ARG A 14 3.69 12.79 26.72
N LEU A 15 3.36 14.05 26.44
CA LEU A 15 2.01 14.58 26.68
C LEU A 15 0.94 13.88 25.82
N ILE A 16 1.26 13.55 24.58
CA ILE A 16 0.37 12.78 23.69
C ILE A 16 0.22 11.34 24.21
N GLU A 17 1.29 10.71 24.66
CA GLU A 17 1.28 9.37 25.27
C GLU A 17 0.48 9.35 26.58
N TRP A 18 0.67 10.34 27.47
CA TRP A 18 -0.10 10.49 28.72
C TRP A 18 -1.58 10.76 28.44
N ARG A 19 -1.89 11.60 27.46
CA ARG A 19 -3.28 11.87 27.06
C ARG A 19 -3.94 10.62 26.48
N THR A 20 -3.23 9.85 25.68
CA THR A 20 -3.72 8.58 25.11
C THR A 20 -3.90 7.52 26.21
N TYR A 21 -3.03 7.51 27.20
CA TYR A 21 -3.10 6.60 28.35
C TYR A 21 -4.30 6.92 29.28
N LEU A 22 -4.59 8.20 29.51
CA LEU A 22 -5.68 8.66 30.38
C LEU A 22 -7.05 8.67 29.71
N MET A 23 -7.13 8.95 28.42
CA MET A 23 -8.40 9.11 27.68
C MET A 23 -8.76 7.92 26.79
N GLY A 24 -7.90 6.90 26.70
CA GLY A 24 -8.04 5.79 25.75
C GLY A 24 -7.90 6.27 24.28
N LYS A 25 -7.68 5.33 23.37
CA LYS A 25 -7.70 5.62 21.94
C LYS A 25 -9.13 5.85 21.50
N GLN A 26 -9.40 7.00 20.89
CA GLN A 26 -10.72 7.28 20.32
C GLN A 26 -10.79 6.82 18.85
N CYS A 27 -11.93 6.23 18.50
CA CYS A 27 -12.24 5.89 17.12
C CYS A 27 -12.33 7.16 16.26
N ALA A 28 -11.62 7.18 15.12
CA ALA A 28 -11.60 8.33 14.21
C ALA A 28 -12.95 8.57 13.51
N LEU A 29 -13.87 7.63 13.56
CA LEU A 29 -15.21 7.75 12.95
C LEU A 29 -16.29 8.10 13.96
N CYS A 30 -16.49 7.28 15.00
CA CYS A 30 -17.58 7.47 15.97
C CYS A 30 -17.13 8.15 17.27
N ARG A 31 -15.84 8.38 17.47
CA ARG A 31 -15.21 8.98 18.65
C ARG A 31 -15.36 8.20 19.97
N LEU A 32 -15.95 7.02 19.93
CA LEU A 32 -15.97 6.12 21.08
C LEU A 32 -14.58 5.54 21.35
N THR A 33 -14.34 5.08 22.56
CA THR A 33 -13.08 4.44 22.93
C THR A 33 -12.84 3.18 22.09
N VAL A 34 -11.64 3.03 21.55
CA VAL A 34 -11.21 1.82 20.84
C VAL A 34 -10.77 0.78 21.86
N ASN A 35 -11.45 -0.35 21.90
CA ASN A 35 -11.12 -1.44 22.78
C ASN A 35 -9.78 -2.10 22.44
N ASN A 36 -9.18 -2.80 23.42
CA ASN A 36 -7.88 -3.46 23.25
C ASN A 36 -7.90 -4.69 22.31
N ASP A 37 -9.06 -5.13 21.87
CA ASP A 37 -9.28 -6.20 20.88
C ASP A 37 -8.91 -5.78 19.43
N MET A 38 -8.75 -4.46 19.22
CA MET A 38 -8.35 -3.94 17.90
C MET A 38 -6.82 -3.97 17.71
N PRO A 39 -6.35 -4.17 16.46
CA PRO A 39 -4.93 -4.14 16.14
C PRO A 39 -4.25 -2.88 16.67
N PRO A 40 -2.98 -2.97 17.11
CA PRO A 40 -2.19 -1.80 17.43
C PRO A 40 -2.25 -0.79 16.28
N ALA A 41 -2.40 0.49 16.60
CA ALA A 41 -2.57 1.57 15.63
C ALA A 41 -3.87 1.56 14.79
N SER A 42 -4.87 0.72 15.12
CA SER A 42 -6.18 0.84 14.46
C SER A 42 -6.76 2.25 14.66
N PRO A 43 -7.17 2.94 13.58
CA PRO A 43 -7.82 4.23 13.69
C PRO A 43 -9.31 4.12 14.05
N VAL A 44 -9.88 2.91 14.09
CA VAL A 44 -11.30 2.66 14.31
C VAL A 44 -11.55 1.56 15.33
N CYS A 45 -12.72 1.60 15.99
CA CYS A 45 -13.22 0.51 16.81
C CYS A 45 -13.76 -0.66 15.95
N SER A 46 -14.00 -1.81 16.56
CA SER A 46 -14.49 -3.03 15.88
C SER A 46 -15.80 -2.78 15.12
N SER A 47 -16.75 -2.09 15.73
CA SER A 47 -18.01 -1.75 15.07
C SER A 47 -17.82 -0.91 13.80
N CYS A 48 -17.00 0.16 13.86
CA CYS A 48 -16.72 0.98 12.69
C CYS A 48 -15.86 0.26 11.64
N ALA A 49 -15.03 -0.69 12.06
CA ALA A 49 -14.22 -1.49 11.12
C ALA A 49 -15.12 -2.27 10.14
N ASN A 50 -16.26 -2.79 10.59
CA ASN A 50 -17.19 -3.53 9.73
C ASN A 50 -17.87 -2.67 8.64
N HIS A 51 -17.81 -1.34 8.78
CA HIS A 51 -18.40 -0.39 7.83
C HIS A 51 -17.35 0.30 6.94
N LEU A 52 -16.12 -0.17 6.95
CA LEU A 52 -15.09 0.33 6.03
C LEU A 52 -15.41 -0.09 4.59
N PRO A 53 -14.97 0.69 3.59
CA PRO A 53 -15.26 0.40 2.18
C PRO A 53 -14.40 -0.77 1.68
N TYR A 54 -14.70 -1.98 2.11
CA TYR A 54 -14.01 -3.18 1.62
C TYR A 54 -14.22 -3.37 0.14
N SER A 55 -13.18 -3.76 -0.56
CA SER A 55 -13.27 -4.09 -1.98
C SER A 55 -14.14 -5.33 -2.18
N PRO A 56 -14.98 -5.36 -3.23
CA PRO A 56 -15.66 -6.58 -3.63
C PRO A 56 -14.66 -7.63 -4.11
N HIS A 57 -15.16 -8.80 -4.53
CA HIS A 57 -14.31 -9.80 -5.18
C HIS A 57 -13.68 -9.22 -6.46
N LEU A 58 -12.35 -9.28 -6.56
CA LEU A 58 -11.58 -8.69 -7.65
C LEU A 58 -10.96 -9.75 -8.53
N CYS A 59 -10.79 -9.40 -9.80
CA CYS A 59 -9.98 -10.18 -10.73
C CYS A 59 -8.59 -10.46 -10.14
N GLN A 60 -8.09 -11.68 -10.30
CA GLN A 60 -6.81 -12.10 -9.75
C GLN A 60 -5.62 -11.26 -10.25
N SER A 61 -5.74 -10.65 -11.43
CA SER A 61 -4.64 -9.93 -12.09
C SER A 61 -4.88 -8.45 -12.34
N CYS A 62 -6.05 -7.91 -11.98
CA CYS A 62 -6.36 -6.48 -12.15
C CYS A 62 -7.45 -6.01 -11.17
N PRO A 63 -7.58 -4.70 -10.90
CA PRO A 63 -8.53 -4.19 -9.90
C PRO A 63 -10.00 -4.15 -10.38
N THR A 64 -10.39 -4.97 -11.38
CA THR A 64 -11.75 -5.03 -11.88
C THR A 64 -12.59 -5.93 -10.97
N PRO A 65 -13.76 -5.49 -10.47
CA PRO A 65 -14.72 -6.34 -9.79
C PRO A 65 -15.25 -7.44 -10.70
N ILE A 66 -15.41 -8.63 -10.13
CA ILE A 66 -15.97 -9.82 -10.83
C ILE A 66 -16.86 -10.59 -9.86
N ALA A 67 -17.65 -11.52 -10.39
CA ALA A 67 -18.44 -12.42 -9.57
C ALA A 67 -17.54 -13.36 -8.75
N GLU A 68 -17.97 -13.78 -7.57
CA GLU A 68 -17.19 -14.66 -6.68
C GLU A 68 -16.80 -16.00 -7.30
N SER A 69 -17.60 -16.48 -8.25
CA SER A 69 -17.33 -17.72 -9.00
C SER A 69 -16.26 -17.56 -10.09
N GLN A 70 -15.79 -16.34 -10.35
CA GLN A 70 -14.80 -16.05 -11.39
C GLN A 70 -13.43 -15.77 -10.77
N GLN A 71 -12.35 -16.10 -11.50
CA GLN A 71 -10.97 -15.74 -11.12
C GLN A 71 -10.46 -14.56 -11.94
N PHE A 72 -10.86 -14.45 -13.20
CA PHE A 72 -10.38 -13.43 -14.12
C PHE A 72 -11.54 -12.68 -14.79
N CYS A 73 -11.35 -11.40 -15.01
CA CYS A 73 -12.27 -10.61 -15.84
C CYS A 73 -12.08 -10.91 -17.33
N GLY A 74 -13.09 -10.60 -18.15
CA GLY A 74 -13.04 -10.85 -19.60
C GLY A 74 -11.86 -10.21 -20.33
N GLN A 75 -11.35 -9.08 -19.83
CA GLN A 75 -10.14 -8.46 -20.39
C GLN A 75 -8.89 -9.28 -20.11
N CYS A 76 -8.70 -9.75 -18.85
CA CYS A 76 -7.54 -10.54 -18.46
C CYS A 76 -7.57 -11.96 -19.05
N LEU A 77 -8.74 -12.50 -19.38
CA LEU A 77 -8.87 -13.75 -20.11
C LEU A 77 -8.40 -13.60 -21.57
N ARG A 78 -8.78 -12.50 -22.23
CA ARG A 78 -8.35 -12.24 -23.62
C ARG A 78 -6.89 -11.79 -23.72
N GLN A 79 -6.42 -11.04 -22.75
CA GLN A 79 -5.06 -10.49 -22.75
C GLN A 79 -4.43 -10.65 -21.36
N PRO A 80 -3.64 -11.73 -21.16
CA PRO A 80 -3.03 -12.02 -19.88
C PRO A 80 -2.24 -10.85 -19.30
N SER A 81 -2.41 -10.61 -18.03
CA SER A 81 -1.71 -9.56 -17.29
C SER A 81 -0.29 -10.00 -16.94
N VAL A 82 0.61 -9.04 -16.77
CA VAL A 82 1.95 -9.27 -16.18
C VAL A 82 1.91 -9.43 -14.66
N ILE A 83 0.76 -9.18 -14.04
CA ILE A 83 0.51 -9.39 -12.61
C ILE A 83 -0.19 -10.75 -12.48
N ASP A 84 0.36 -11.64 -11.68
CA ASP A 84 -0.19 -12.98 -11.47
C ASP A 84 -1.23 -12.97 -10.34
N HIS A 85 -0.97 -12.25 -9.24
CA HIS A 85 -1.87 -12.18 -8.10
C HIS A 85 -2.04 -10.75 -7.61
N LEU A 86 -3.30 -10.33 -7.43
CA LEU A 86 -3.66 -9.03 -6.91
C LEU A 86 -4.42 -9.18 -5.59
N LEU A 87 -4.06 -8.34 -4.59
CA LEU A 87 -4.76 -8.25 -3.32
C LEU A 87 -4.93 -6.78 -2.94
N ILE A 88 -6.18 -6.35 -2.78
CA ILE A 88 -6.54 -4.99 -2.40
C ILE A 88 -7.75 -5.05 -1.47
N PRO A 89 -7.57 -4.82 -0.15
CA PRO A 89 -8.65 -4.91 0.82
C PRO A 89 -9.74 -3.86 0.68
N PHE A 90 -9.40 -2.63 0.24
CA PHE A 90 -10.34 -1.51 0.27
C PHE A 90 -10.55 -0.83 -1.07
N ASP A 91 -11.73 -0.24 -1.22
CA ASP A 91 -12.00 0.79 -2.21
C ASP A 91 -11.51 2.15 -1.69
N TYR A 92 -10.97 2.99 -2.58
CA TYR A 92 -10.48 4.33 -2.25
C TYR A 92 -11.65 5.32 -2.11
N GLN A 93 -12.44 5.11 -1.06
CA GLN A 93 -13.58 5.92 -0.66
C GLN A 93 -13.40 6.39 0.80
N PRO A 94 -14.22 7.33 1.30
CA PRO A 94 -14.16 7.68 2.71
C PRO A 94 -14.34 6.46 3.61
N PRO A 95 -13.54 6.32 4.68
CA PRO A 95 -12.52 7.26 5.17
C PRO A 95 -11.12 7.10 4.55
N LEU A 96 -10.85 6.06 3.74
CA LEU A 96 -9.52 5.78 3.16
C LEU A 96 -9.03 6.93 2.26
N SER A 97 -9.95 7.60 1.55
CA SER A 97 -9.66 8.76 0.71
C SER A 97 -9.18 9.99 1.49
N HIS A 98 -9.37 10.03 2.82
CA HIS A 98 -8.82 11.04 3.72
C HIS A 98 -7.54 10.55 4.43
N TRP A 99 -7.51 9.29 4.87
CA TRP A 99 -6.40 8.75 5.65
C TRP A 99 -5.14 8.53 4.83
N ILE A 100 -5.27 8.06 3.57
CA ILE A 100 -4.10 7.84 2.72
C ILE A 100 -3.42 9.17 2.32
N PRO A 101 -4.13 10.27 1.98
CA PRO A 101 -3.52 11.60 1.89
C PRO A 101 -2.92 12.09 3.21
N ALA A 102 -3.57 11.84 4.35
CA ALA A 102 -3.03 12.20 5.66
C ALA A 102 -1.70 11.48 5.95
N LEU A 103 -1.56 10.20 5.58
CA LEU A 103 -0.28 9.50 5.58
C LEU A 103 0.73 10.18 4.65
N LYS A 104 0.34 10.52 3.40
CA LYS A 104 1.24 11.07 2.37
C LYS A 104 1.75 12.47 2.66
N PHE A 105 0.87 13.34 3.19
CA PHE A 105 1.12 14.78 3.24
C PHE A 105 1.14 15.35 4.66
N HIS A 106 0.46 14.70 5.62
CA HIS A 106 0.38 15.16 7.01
C HIS A 106 1.21 14.32 7.99
N ARG A 107 2.09 13.44 7.48
CA ARG A 107 3.00 12.59 8.28
C ARG A 107 2.31 11.73 9.33
N GLN A 108 1.06 11.35 9.14
CA GLN A 108 0.35 10.44 10.03
C GLN A 108 0.82 8.99 9.78
N THR A 109 2.10 8.74 10.06
CA THR A 109 2.78 7.47 9.73
C THR A 109 2.22 6.26 10.49
N TYR A 110 1.51 6.45 11.60
CA TYR A 110 0.83 5.37 12.31
C TYR A 110 -0.19 4.63 11.43
N LEU A 111 -0.81 5.33 10.46
CA LEU A 111 -1.73 4.73 9.50
C LEU A 111 -1.07 3.65 8.64
N SER A 112 0.24 3.75 8.39
CA SER A 112 0.97 2.72 7.62
C SER A 112 1.02 1.39 8.35
N GLN A 113 1.08 1.38 9.68
CA GLN A 113 1.08 0.16 10.48
C GLN A 113 -0.28 -0.53 10.44
N TRP A 114 -1.37 0.23 10.51
CA TRP A 114 -2.70 -0.31 10.37
C TRP A 114 -2.97 -0.86 8.96
N LEU A 115 -2.61 -0.09 7.91
CA LEU A 115 -2.74 -0.56 6.53
C LEU A 115 -1.92 -1.84 6.28
N ALA A 116 -0.72 -1.91 6.85
CA ALA A 116 0.11 -3.11 6.79
C ALA A 116 -0.57 -4.30 7.47
N HIS A 117 -1.20 -4.09 8.64
CA HIS A 117 -1.94 -5.14 9.34
C HIS A 117 -3.10 -5.66 8.49
N VAL A 118 -3.87 -4.77 7.89
CA VAL A 118 -5.01 -5.18 7.05
C VAL A 118 -4.54 -5.97 5.82
N ILE A 119 -3.46 -5.54 5.16
CA ILE A 119 -2.87 -6.26 4.03
C ILE A 119 -2.37 -7.65 4.48
N ALA A 120 -1.61 -7.71 5.57
CA ALA A 120 -1.07 -8.98 6.08
C ALA A 120 -2.19 -9.98 6.42
N LYS A 121 -3.23 -9.53 7.13
CA LYS A 121 -4.40 -10.35 7.45
C LYS A 121 -5.11 -10.85 6.18
N ALA A 122 -5.28 -10.00 5.18
CA ALA A 122 -5.91 -10.39 3.92
C ALA A 122 -5.06 -11.41 3.13
N VAL A 123 -3.72 -11.31 3.22
CA VAL A 123 -2.79 -12.30 2.63
C VAL A 123 -2.93 -13.65 3.35
N GLU A 124 -2.95 -13.66 4.67
CA GLU A 124 -3.11 -14.89 5.47
C GLU A 124 -4.44 -15.60 5.20
N GLN A 125 -5.50 -14.85 4.92
CA GLN A 125 -6.81 -15.40 4.58
C GLN A 125 -6.88 -16.00 3.16
N LYS A 126 -6.02 -15.55 2.25
CA LYS A 126 -5.88 -16.10 0.88
C LYS A 126 -4.90 -17.29 0.88
N THR A 127 -5.33 -18.42 1.38
CA THR A 127 -4.51 -19.65 1.58
C THR A 127 -4.09 -20.39 0.31
N THR A 128 -4.43 -19.93 -0.89
CA THR A 128 -4.32 -20.71 -2.13
C THR A 128 -3.08 -20.42 -2.98
N THR A 129 -2.26 -19.43 -2.62
CA THR A 129 -1.06 -19.07 -3.41
C THR A 129 0.21 -19.28 -2.60
N GLU A 130 1.28 -19.72 -3.27
CA GLU A 130 2.60 -19.77 -2.65
C GLU A 130 3.03 -18.36 -2.20
N LYS A 131 3.67 -18.28 -1.03
CA LYS A 131 4.16 -17.00 -0.50
C LYS A 131 5.27 -16.46 -1.40
N PRO A 132 5.33 -15.13 -1.61
CA PRO A 132 6.44 -14.52 -2.32
C PRO A 132 7.75 -14.67 -1.53
N ASP A 133 8.86 -14.74 -2.26
CA ASP A 133 10.19 -14.86 -1.67
C ASP A 133 10.70 -13.52 -1.15
N LEU A 134 10.14 -12.40 -1.68
CA LEU A 134 10.62 -11.06 -1.39
C LEU A 134 9.50 -10.01 -1.53
N LEU A 135 9.46 -9.06 -0.61
CA LEU A 135 8.63 -7.86 -0.73
C LEU A 135 9.44 -6.70 -1.34
N VAL A 136 8.82 -5.98 -2.26
CA VAL A 136 9.43 -4.80 -2.91
C VAL A 136 8.42 -3.65 -2.88
N PRO A 137 8.66 -2.55 -2.15
CA PRO A 137 7.78 -1.40 -2.20
C PRO A 137 7.93 -0.64 -3.52
N VAL A 138 6.85 -0.10 -4.05
CA VAL A 138 6.92 0.82 -5.20
C VAL A 138 7.83 1.99 -4.84
N PRO A 139 8.94 2.21 -5.58
CA PRO A 139 9.88 3.28 -5.25
C PRO A 139 9.35 4.65 -5.66
N LEU A 140 9.61 5.65 -4.83
CA LEU A 140 9.44 7.05 -5.20
C LEU A 140 10.66 7.56 -6.00
N HIS A 141 10.40 8.49 -6.93
CA HIS A 141 11.50 9.23 -7.56
C HIS A 141 12.26 10.06 -6.50
N PRO A 142 13.62 10.17 -6.57
CA PRO A 142 14.41 10.87 -5.55
C PRO A 142 13.95 12.30 -5.24
N LYS A 143 13.51 13.08 -6.23
CA LYS A 143 12.94 14.41 -6.01
C LYS A 143 11.70 14.37 -5.09
N ARG A 144 10.79 13.42 -5.32
CA ARG A 144 9.57 13.27 -4.50
C ARG A 144 9.90 12.72 -3.11
N LEU A 145 10.87 11.81 -3.00
CA LEU A 145 11.32 11.29 -1.71
C LEU A 145 11.94 12.41 -0.85
N ARG A 146 12.77 13.27 -1.42
CA ARG A 146 13.34 14.44 -0.71
C ARG A 146 12.27 15.41 -0.24
N TRP A 147 11.27 15.69 -1.10
CA TRP A 147 10.17 16.60 -0.75
C TRP A 147 9.27 16.02 0.34
N ARG A 148 8.90 14.74 0.27
CA ARG A 148 7.99 14.07 1.21
C ARG A 148 8.71 13.63 2.50
N GLY A 149 9.99 13.33 2.44
CA GLY A 149 10.82 12.84 3.55
C GLY A 149 10.74 11.33 3.77
N PHE A 150 9.78 10.62 3.20
CA PHE A 150 9.61 9.18 3.33
C PHE A 150 8.83 8.58 2.14
N ASN A 151 8.87 7.24 2.01
CA ASN A 151 8.07 6.50 1.06
C ASN A 151 6.96 5.74 1.81
N GLN A 152 5.71 6.08 1.55
CA GLN A 152 4.55 5.45 2.19
C GLN A 152 4.43 3.95 1.89
N ALA A 153 4.69 3.53 0.64
CA ALA A 153 4.71 2.13 0.25
C ALA A 153 5.79 1.34 1.01
N GLN A 154 6.95 1.97 1.28
CA GLN A 154 8.01 1.37 2.09
C GLN A 154 7.60 1.19 3.55
N LEU A 155 6.94 2.19 4.17
CA LEU A 155 6.45 2.07 5.54
C LEU A 155 5.41 0.94 5.67
N ILE A 156 4.50 0.83 4.71
CA ILE A 156 3.52 -0.27 4.66
C ILE A 156 4.25 -1.61 4.48
N ALA A 157 5.19 -1.69 3.52
CA ALA A 157 5.95 -2.91 3.26
C ALA A 157 6.77 -3.39 4.47
N GLN A 158 7.34 -2.48 5.26
CA GLN A 158 8.04 -2.81 6.51
C GLN A 158 7.09 -3.45 7.53
N GLY A 159 5.88 -2.93 7.67
CA GLY A 159 4.87 -3.50 8.56
C GLY A 159 4.40 -4.88 8.09
N VAL A 160 4.14 -5.05 6.78
CA VAL A 160 3.77 -6.35 6.18
C VAL A 160 4.89 -7.38 6.34
N ALA A 161 6.14 -6.99 6.04
CA ALA A 161 7.32 -7.84 6.16
C ALA A 161 7.48 -8.39 7.58
N LYS A 162 7.30 -7.51 8.59
CA LYS A 162 7.37 -7.89 10.00
C LYS A 162 6.28 -8.90 10.39
N GLN A 163 5.03 -8.69 9.94
CA GLN A 163 3.90 -9.52 10.33
C GLN A 163 3.90 -10.89 9.64
N LEU A 164 4.29 -10.93 8.36
CA LEU A 164 4.33 -12.17 7.59
C LEU A 164 5.69 -12.89 7.65
N ALA A 165 6.68 -12.34 8.36
CA ALA A 165 8.06 -12.84 8.42
C ALA A 165 8.68 -13.00 7.02
N LEU A 166 8.41 -12.06 6.10
CA LEU A 166 8.91 -12.08 4.73
C LEU A 166 10.09 -11.12 4.55
N PRO A 167 11.10 -11.48 3.74
CA PRO A 167 12.19 -10.58 3.38
C PRO A 167 11.68 -9.32 2.67
N LEU A 168 12.33 -8.18 2.92
CA LEU A 168 12.04 -6.90 2.29
C LEU A 168 13.30 -6.30 1.64
N ASN A 169 13.22 -5.93 0.37
CA ASN A 169 14.29 -5.19 -0.30
C ASN A 169 13.76 -3.87 -0.87
N THR A 170 14.21 -2.76 -0.30
CA THR A 170 13.83 -1.40 -0.71
C THR A 170 14.75 -0.81 -1.79
N ARG A 171 15.81 -1.55 -2.19
CA ARG A 171 16.85 -1.09 -3.14
C ARG A 171 16.87 -1.90 -4.43
N LEU A 172 16.14 -3.02 -4.51
CA LEU A 172 16.09 -3.87 -5.71
C LEU A 172 15.63 -3.10 -6.94
N VAL A 173 14.70 -2.16 -6.75
CA VAL A 173 14.16 -1.34 -7.85
C VAL A 173 14.33 0.14 -7.55
N LYS A 174 14.72 0.90 -8.58
CA LYS A 174 14.81 2.36 -8.53
C LYS A 174 13.83 2.98 -9.53
N LYS A 175 13.19 4.08 -9.16
CA LYS A 175 12.42 4.92 -10.08
C LYS A 175 13.36 5.97 -10.69
N ILE A 176 13.68 5.80 -11.98
CA ILE A 176 14.69 6.60 -12.70
C ILE A 176 14.10 7.80 -13.46
N ARG A 177 12.77 7.81 -13.71
CA ARG A 177 12.08 8.94 -14.36
C ARG A 177 11.13 9.64 -13.40
N ALA A 178 11.21 10.97 -13.36
CA ALA A 178 10.20 11.79 -12.70
C ALA A 178 8.94 11.77 -13.57
N THR A 179 7.88 11.15 -13.07
CA THR A 179 6.57 11.17 -13.73
C THR A 179 5.76 12.36 -13.20
N ALA A 180 5.07 13.10 -14.09
CA ALA A 180 4.18 14.19 -13.70
C ALA A 180 3.11 13.73 -12.69
N GLU A 181 2.59 14.65 -11.87
CA GLU A 181 1.48 14.32 -10.98
C GLU A 181 0.23 13.96 -11.79
N GLN A 182 -0.35 12.82 -11.44
CA GLN A 182 -1.36 12.14 -12.26
C GLN A 182 -2.76 12.73 -12.16
N THR A 183 -2.92 13.88 -11.52
CA THR A 183 -4.24 14.49 -11.29
C THR A 183 -4.91 15.00 -12.57
N SER A 184 -4.13 15.29 -13.63
CA SER A 184 -4.62 15.85 -14.90
C SER A 184 -4.52 14.92 -16.11
N LEU A 185 -3.88 13.72 -15.97
CA LEU A 185 -3.64 12.83 -17.09
C LEU A 185 -4.74 11.76 -17.26
N ASN A 186 -5.13 11.47 -18.50
CA ASN A 186 -6.01 10.34 -18.84
C ASN A 186 -5.27 8.99 -18.71
N ALA A 187 -5.99 7.85 -18.84
CA ALA A 187 -5.43 6.52 -18.63
C ALA A 187 -4.31 6.17 -19.64
N SER A 188 -4.44 6.60 -20.91
CA SER A 188 -3.44 6.37 -21.95
C SER A 188 -2.15 7.15 -21.68
N GLU A 189 -2.27 8.42 -21.33
CA GLU A 189 -1.14 9.29 -20.95
C GLU A 189 -0.41 8.76 -19.71
N ARG A 190 -1.14 8.22 -18.74
CA ARG A 190 -0.54 7.59 -17.55
C ARG A 190 0.29 6.35 -17.91
N ASN A 191 -0.18 5.55 -18.86
CA ASN A 191 0.56 4.38 -19.34
C ASN A 191 1.84 4.77 -20.09
N GLN A 192 1.80 5.79 -20.96
CA GLN A 192 2.98 6.31 -21.67
C GLN A 192 3.98 6.95 -20.69
N ASN A 193 3.49 7.71 -19.72
CA ASN A 193 4.31 8.40 -18.71
C ASN A 193 5.08 7.41 -17.81
N MET A 194 4.56 6.18 -17.64
CA MET A 194 5.19 5.16 -16.80
C MET A 194 6.16 4.23 -17.53
N ARG A 195 6.20 4.24 -18.88
CA ARG A 195 7.12 3.38 -19.65
C ARG A 195 8.57 3.62 -19.26
N ASN A 196 9.29 2.53 -18.97
CA ASN A 196 10.70 2.55 -18.56
C ASN A 196 11.01 3.48 -17.38
N ALA A 197 10.04 3.69 -16.49
CA ALA A 197 10.24 4.53 -15.31
C ALA A 197 11.02 3.83 -14.18
N PHE A 198 11.17 2.50 -14.27
CA PHE A 198 11.84 1.69 -13.26
C PHE A 198 13.06 0.97 -13.82
N TYR A 199 14.07 0.81 -12.95
CA TYR A 199 15.28 0.03 -13.22
C TYR A 199 15.46 -1.01 -12.12
N VAL A 200 15.65 -2.27 -12.50
CA VAL A 200 15.92 -3.39 -11.58
C VAL A 200 17.44 -3.48 -11.40
N CYS A 201 17.91 -3.33 -10.16
CA CYS A 201 19.33 -3.16 -9.83
C CYS A 201 20.09 -4.47 -9.70
N ALA A 202 19.40 -5.60 -9.52
CA ALA A 202 19.99 -6.94 -9.36
C ALA A 202 19.01 -7.99 -9.83
N GLN A 203 19.46 -9.22 -10.00
CA GLN A 203 18.60 -10.35 -10.35
C GLN A 203 17.55 -10.57 -9.25
N PRO A 204 16.25 -10.56 -9.57
CA PRO A 204 15.19 -10.80 -8.61
C PRO A 204 15.03 -12.30 -8.30
N PRO A 205 14.48 -12.67 -7.14
CA PRO A 205 14.05 -14.04 -6.88
C PRO A 205 12.85 -14.42 -7.76
N ALA A 206 12.45 -15.68 -7.71
CA ALA A 206 11.41 -16.23 -8.55
C ALA A 206 10.04 -15.56 -8.30
N ARG A 207 9.69 -15.25 -7.05
CA ARG A 207 8.39 -14.71 -6.65
C ARG A 207 8.56 -13.42 -5.86
N ILE A 208 7.91 -12.35 -6.31
CA ILE A 208 7.96 -11.03 -5.65
C ILE A 208 6.57 -10.51 -5.40
N ALA A 209 6.34 -9.93 -4.21
CA ALA A 209 5.19 -9.08 -3.97
C ALA A 209 5.57 -7.60 -4.00
N ILE A 210 4.96 -6.86 -4.92
CA ILE A 210 5.02 -5.40 -4.99
C ILE A 210 4.03 -4.82 -3.98
N ILE A 211 4.49 -3.89 -3.13
CA ILE A 211 3.64 -3.20 -2.16
C ILE A 211 3.39 -1.76 -2.59
N ASP A 212 2.13 -1.34 -2.61
CA ASP A 212 1.74 0.06 -2.85
C ASP A 212 0.63 0.50 -1.88
N ASP A 213 0.33 1.79 -1.84
CA ASP A 213 -0.76 2.34 -1.01
C ASP A 213 -2.09 2.38 -1.79
N VAL A 214 -2.10 2.88 -3.03
CA VAL A 214 -3.31 2.99 -3.86
C VAL A 214 -3.04 2.62 -5.30
N ILE A 215 -3.83 1.71 -5.82
CA ILE A 215 -3.86 1.40 -7.25
C ILE A 215 -4.99 2.19 -7.91
N THR A 216 -4.64 3.06 -8.85
CA THR A 216 -5.59 3.79 -9.70
C THR A 216 -5.84 3.01 -10.99
N THR A 217 -5.12 3.35 -12.07
CA THR A 217 -5.16 2.59 -13.34
C THR A 217 -4.31 1.33 -13.32
N GLY A 218 -3.49 1.13 -12.28
CA GLY A 218 -2.51 0.05 -12.19
C GLY A 218 -1.28 0.22 -13.10
N SER A 219 -1.14 1.35 -13.83
CA SER A 219 -0.02 1.57 -14.74
C SER A 219 1.35 1.48 -14.06
N THR A 220 1.47 2.00 -12.84
CA THR A 220 2.71 1.97 -12.05
C THR A 220 3.12 0.54 -11.72
N VAL A 221 2.21 -0.24 -11.13
CA VAL A 221 2.50 -1.62 -10.70
C VAL A 221 2.66 -2.55 -11.91
N ARG A 222 1.92 -2.34 -13.01
CA ARG A 222 2.11 -3.10 -14.26
C ARG A 222 3.47 -2.84 -14.88
N GLU A 223 3.91 -1.59 -14.94
CA GLU A 223 5.25 -1.28 -15.48
C GLU A 223 6.34 -1.88 -14.60
N LEU A 224 6.21 -1.78 -13.28
CA LEU A 224 7.16 -2.39 -12.35
C LEU A 224 7.19 -3.91 -12.48
N ALA A 225 6.01 -4.58 -12.53
CA ALA A 225 5.90 -6.02 -12.76
C ALA A 225 6.55 -6.45 -14.08
N LYS A 226 6.33 -5.68 -15.15
CA LYS A 226 6.98 -5.92 -16.46
C LYS A 226 8.50 -5.87 -16.38
N GLN A 227 9.06 -4.89 -15.66
CA GLN A 227 10.51 -4.78 -15.50
C GLN A 227 11.07 -5.94 -14.64
N LEU A 228 10.36 -6.36 -13.59
CA LEU A 228 10.75 -7.51 -12.76
C LEU A 228 10.72 -8.82 -13.56
N LYS A 229 9.66 -9.06 -14.35
CA LYS A 229 9.59 -10.25 -15.21
C LYS A 229 10.68 -10.25 -16.29
N LYS A 230 11.00 -9.11 -16.90
CA LYS A 230 12.14 -8.95 -17.81
C LYS A 230 13.49 -9.27 -17.15
N ALA A 231 13.63 -8.98 -15.86
CA ALA A 231 14.84 -9.28 -15.10
C ALA A 231 14.92 -10.74 -14.59
N GLY A 232 13.91 -11.59 -14.89
CA GLY A 232 13.90 -13.01 -14.54
C GLY A 232 12.93 -13.43 -13.43
N CYS A 233 12.13 -12.52 -12.86
CA CYS A 233 11.08 -12.88 -11.93
C CYS A 233 10.00 -13.71 -12.64
N LYS A 234 9.60 -14.85 -12.04
CA LYS A 234 8.61 -15.76 -12.63
C LYS A 234 7.18 -15.38 -12.25
N GLU A 235 6.97 -14.92 -11.03
CA GLU A 235 5.65 -14.62 -10.49
C GLU A 235 5.65 -13.30 -9.73
N VAL A 236 4.70 -12.43 -10.06
CA VAL A 236 4.57 -11.09 -9.47
C VAL A 236 3.21 -10.95 -8.79
N HIS A 237 3.23 -10.84 -7.48
CA HIS A 237 2.09 -10.44 -6.67
C HIS A 237 2.05 -8.92 -6.55
N VAL A 238 0.87 -8.34 -6.40
CA VAL A 238 0.68 -6.93 -6.10
C VAL A 238 -0.27 -6.80 -4.92
N TRP A 239 0.21 -6.22 -3.83
CA TRP A 239 -0.57 -5.97 -2.63
C TRP A 239 -0.66 -4.47 -2.37
N ALA A 240 -1.85 -3.93 -2.35
CA ALA A 240 -2.08 -2.50 -2.10
C ALA A 240 -3.19 -2.30 -1.07
N ALA A 241 -3.19 -1.16 -0.38
CA ALA A 241 -4.19 -0.89 0.64
C ALA A 241 -5.56 -0.57 0.02
N ALA A 242 -5.60 0.19 -1.08
CA ALA A 242 -6.86 0.57 -1.72
C ALA A 242 -6.77 0.62 -3.25
N ARG A 243 -7.92 0.49 -3.93
CA ARG A 243 -8.06 0.75 -5.37
C ARG A 243 -8.96 1.96 -5.61
N SER A 244 -8.64 2.74 -6.62
CA SER A 244 -9.54 3.79 -7.11
C SER A 244 -10.74 3.12 -7.82
N VAL A 245 -11.92 3.50 -7.41
CA VAL A 245 -13.17 3.15 -8.11
C VAL A 245 -13.36 4.18 -9.22
N ALA A 246 -13.50 3.72 -10.47
CA ALA A 246 -13.90 4.60 -11.56
C ALA A 246 -15.30 5.16 -11.25
N ARG A 247 -15.44 6.48 -11.35
CA ARG A 247 -16.75 7.13 -11.29
C ARG A 247 -17.47 6.92 -12.60
#